data_69ed5570db3e16f3f31faa4f14b743aa
#
_entry.id   69ed5570db3e16f3f31faa4f14b743aa
#
_cell.length_a   1.000
_cell.length_b   1.000
_cell.length_c   1.000
_cell.angle_alpha   90.00
_cell.angle_beta   90.00
_cell.angle_gamma   90.00
#
_symmetry.space_group_name_H-M   'P 1'
#
loop_
_entity.id
_entity.type
_entity.pdbx_description
1 polymer ?
#
loop_
_entity_poly.entity_id
_entity_poly.type
_entity_poly.pdbx_seq_one_letter_code
_entity_poly.pdbx_strand_id
1 'polypeptide(L)'
;MYICAAMEKFELHILGCGSALPTTRHFATSQVVNLREKLFMIDCGEGAQMQLRRSRLKFSRLNHIFISHLHGDHCFGLLGLISTFGLLGRTADLHIHSPKGLEELFAPLLSFFCKTLAYKVFFHEFETKEPTLIYDDRSVAVTTIPLRHRI
;
A
#
# COMPACT_ATOMS: atom_id res chain seq x y z
N MET A 1 -25.75 5.52 33.38
CA MET A 1 -24.50 5.82 32.62
C MET A 1 -24.61 5.13 31.29
N TYR A 2 -24.98 5.88 30.22
CA TYR A 2 -25.05 5.32 28.87
C TYR A 2 -23.62 5.25 28.32
N ILE A 3 -23.07 4.05 28.16
CA ILE A 3 -21.85 3.84 27.41
C ILE A 3 -22.26 3.95 25.95
N CYS A 4 -22.03 5.11 25.34
CA CYS A 4 -22.09 5.25 23.90
C CYS A 4 -20.96 4.39 23.33
N ALA A 5 -21.28 3.22 22.80
CA ALA A 5 -20.33 2.43 22.05
C ALA A 5 -19.93 3.29 20.84
N ALA A 6 -18.72 3.84 20.86
CA ALA A 6 -18.18 4.55 19.71
C ALA A 6 -18.21 3.57 18.52
N MET A 7 -18.98 3.91 17.47
CA MET A 7 -18.96 3.12 16.25
C MET A 7 -17.53 3.08 15.73
N GLU A 8 -17.00 1.88 15.59
CA GLU A 8 -15.64 1.70 15.08
C GLU A 8 -15.58 2.17 13.62
N LYS A 9 -14.62 3.05 13.34
CA LYS A 9 -14.46 3.64 12.03
C LYS A 9 -13.90 2.58 11.06
N PHE A 10 -14.66 2.27 10.02
CA PHE A 10 -14.24 1.48 8.87
C PHE A 10 -14.56 2.27 7.60
N GLU A 11 -13.53 2.67 6.86
CA GLU A 11 -13.67 3.48 5.64
C GLU A 11 -12.81 2.90 4.52
N LEU A 12 -13.31 2.98 3.31
CA LEU A 12 -12.56 2.72 2.08
C LEU A 12 -12.38 4.02 1.30
N HIS A 13 -11.15 4.42 1.09
CA HIS A 13 -10.77 5.57 0.28
C HIS A 13 -10.24 5.10 -1.06
N ILE A 14 -10.91 5.43 -2.15
CA ILE A 14 -10.46 5.15 -3.52
C ILE A 14 -9.55 6.29 -3.97
N LEU A 15 -8.25 6.03 -4.07
CA LEU A 15 -7.26 7.00 -4.54
C LEU A 15 -7.12 6.97 -6.06
N GLY A 16 -7.32 5.80 -6.65
CA GLY A 16 -7.33 5.56 -8.09
C GLY A 16 -8.03 4.25 -8.41
N CYS A 17 -8.66 4.20 -9.58
CA CYS A 17 -9.39 3.03 -10.09
C CYS A 17 -9.19 2.83 -11.61
N GLY A 18 -8.22 3.52 -12.20
CA GLY A 18 -7.84 3.32 -13.59
C GLY A 18 -7.01 2.06 -13.77
N SER A 19 -7.22 1.33 -14.86
CA SER A 19 -6.38 0.19 -15.25
C SER A 19 -5.34 0.64 -16.28
N ALA A 20 -4.27 -0.11 -16.40
CA ALA A 20 -3.13 -0.04 -17.33
C ALA A 20 -2.80 1.35 -17.94
N LEU A 21 -3.71 1.96 -18.71
CA LEU A 21 -3.47 3.23 -19.38
C LEU A 21 -3.78 4.42 -18.46
N PRO A 22 -2.79 5.23 -18.08
CA PRO A 22 -3.03 6.46 -17.33
C PRO A 22 -3.90 7.45 -18.14
N THR A 23 -4.82 8.11 -17.46
CA THR A 23 -5.66 9.14 -18.06
C THR A 23 -5.55 10.45 -17.28
N THR A 24 -5.95 11.56 -17.87
CA THR A 24 -5.97 12.86 -17.19
C THR A 24 -7.07 12.98 -16.12
N ARG A 25 -8.01 12.04 -16.10
CA ARG A 25 -9.18 12.07 -15.21
C ARG A 25 -9.14 11.00 -14.11
N HIS A 26 -8.45 9.89 -14.35
CA HIS A 26 -8.40 8.75 -13.43
C HIS A 26 -6.96 8.36 -13.17
N PHE A 27 -6.62 8.20 -11.89
CA PHE A 27 -5.33 7.69 -11.45
C PHE A 27 -5.33 6.15 -11.50
N ALA A 28 -4.15 5.59 -11.64
CA ALA A 28 -3.93 4.15 -11.57
C ALA A 28 -4.40 3.58 -10.23
N THR A 29 -4.64 2.27 -10.18
CA THR A 29 -5.30 1.63 -9.04
C THR A 29 -4.56 1.83 -7.73
N SER A 30 -5.27 2.32 -6.73
CA SER A 30 -4.81 2.44 -5.35
C SER A 30 -5.99 2.68 -4.42
N GLN A 31 -6.10 1.92 -3.35
CA GLN A 31 -7.13 2.08 -2.33
C GLN A 31 -6.49 2.13 -0.94
N VAL A 32 -7.15 2.81 -0.01
CA VAL A 32 -6.74 2.81 1.41
C VAL A 32 -7.93 2.43 2.28
N VAL A 33 -7.76 1.35 3.01
CA VAL A 33 -8.69 0.96 4.08
C VAL A 33 -8.25 1.65 5.36
N ASN A 34 -9.15 2.39 5.98
CA ASN A 34 -8.98 2.96 7.31
C ASN A 34 -9.81 2.14 8.31
N LEU A 35 -9.13 1.36 9.12
CA LEU A 35 -9.74 0.58 10.19
C LEU A 35 -9.24 1.09 11.53
N ARG A 36 -10.12 1.73 12.32
CA ARG A 36 -9.77 2.27 13.65
C ARG A 36 -8.52 3.15 13.60
N GLU A 37 -8.42 3.99 12.58
CA GLU A 37 -7.28 4.86 12.36
C GLU A 37 -5.96 4.15 11.97
N LYS A 38 -5.92 2.84 11.78
CA LYS A 38 -4.85 2.14 11.06
C LYS A 38 -5.16 2.18 9.58
N LEU A 39 -4.15 2.53 8.78
CA LEU A 39 -4.28 2.60 7.33
C LEU A 39 -3.58 1.41 6.67
N PHE A 40 -4.28 0.79 5.75
CA PHE A 40 -3.79 -0.30 4.91
C PHE A 40 -3.99 0.09 3.46
N MET A 41 -2.92 0.13 2.67
CA MET A 41 -3.02 0.45 1.25
C MET A 41 -3.08 -0.83 0.43
N ILE A 42 -3.96 -0.86 -0.55
CA ILE A 42 -4.09 -1.94 -1.54
C ILE A 42 -3.74 -1.33 -2.89
N ASP A 43 -2.70 -1.83 -3.50
CA ASP A 43 -2.03 -1.32 -4.68
C ASP A 43 -1.53 0.13 -4.54
N CYS A 44 -0.50 0.44 -5.25
CA CYS A 44 0.15 1.74 -5.24
C CYS A 44 0.54 2.13 -6.67
N GLY A 45 -0.45 2.40 -7.49
CA GLY A 45 -0.25 2.85 -8.86
C GLY A 45 0.32 4.27 -8.94
N GLU A 46 0.68 4.69 -10.14
CA GLU A 46 1.23 6.02 -10.39
C GLU A 46 0.29 7.13 -9.90
N GLY A 47 0.84 8.11 -9.21
CA GLY A 47 0.08 9.22 -8.62
C GLY A 47 -0.57 8.93 -7.27
N ALA A 48 -0.52 7.70 -6.75
CA ALA A 48 -1.09 7.32 -5.45
C ALA A 48 -0.61 8.23 -4.31
N GLN A 49 0.68 8.60 -4.28
CA GLN A 49 1.24 9.52 -3.28
C GLN A 49 0.54 10.88 -3.27
N MET A 50 0.21 11.43 -4.44
CA MET A 50 -0.45 12.73 -4.55
C MET A 50 -1.91 12.65 -4.12
N GLN A 51 -2.58 11.56 -4.46
CA GLN A 51 -3.96 11.31 -4.06
C GLN A 51 -4.07 11.05 -2.55
N LEU A 52 -3.12 10.32 -1.98
CA LEU A 52 -3.04 10.11 -0.53
C LEU A 52 -2.86 11.46 0.21
N ARG A 53 -2.06 12.38 -0.32
CA ARG A 53 -1.94 13.75 0.24
C ARG A 53 -3.22 14.55 0.12
N ARG A 54 -3.92 14.47 -1.01
CA ARG A 54 -5.21 15.14 -1.24
C ARG A 54 -6.31 14.63 -0.30
N SER A 55 -6.30 13.33 0.00
CA SER A 55 -7.27 12.71 0.91
C SER A 55 -7.07 13.10 2.38
N ARG A 56 -5.97 13.80 2.72
CA ARG A 56 -5.60 14.21 4.08
C ARG A 56 -5.48 13.06 5.08
N LEU A 57 -5.32 11.83 4.60
CA LEU A 57 -5.03 10.67 5.45
C LEU A 57 -3.65 10.84 6.10
N LYS A 58 -3.52 10.38 7.34
CA LYS A 58 -2.28 10.51 8.11
C LYS A 58 -1.27 9.45 7.65
N PHE A 59 -0.25 9.84 6.88
CA PHE A 59 0.82 8.96 6.40
C PHE A 59 1.48 8.11 7.48
N SER A 60 1.67 8.68 8.68
CA SER A 60 2.29 7.97 9.81
C SER A 60 1.52 6.74 10.29
N ARG A 61 0.28 6.59 9.86
CA ARG A 61 -0.59 5.46 10.20
C ARG A 61 -0.64 4.38 9.10
N LEU A 62 -0.03 4.63 7.95
CA LEU A 62 0.08 3.68 6.85
C LEU A 62 1.39 2.89 6.99
N ASN A 63 1.32 1.71 7.58
CA ASN A 63 2.48 0.85 7.81
C ASN A 63 2.50 -0.38 6.91
N HIS A 64 1.39 -0.71 6.27
CA HIS A 64 1.25 -1.89 5.43
C HIS A 64 0.69 -1.53 4.06
N ILE A 65 1.36 -1.99 3.00
CA ILE A 65 0.94 -1.89 1.61
C ILE A 65 0.85 -3.31 1.06
N PHE A 66 -0.25 -3.63 0.39
CA PHE A 66 -0.51 -4.92 -0.24
C PHE A 66 -0.56 -4.73 -1.75
N ILE A 67 0.33 -5.35 -2.49
CA ILE A 67 0.37 -5.32 -3.95
C ILE A 67 -0.30 -6.58 -4.48
N SER A 68 -1.36 -6.41 -5.26
CA SER A 68 -2.14 -7.51 -5.78
C SER A 68 -1.39 -8.32 -6.84
N HIS A 69 -0.69 -7.64 -7.75
CA HIS A 69 0.15 -8.24 -8.78
C HIS A 69 1.16 -7.21 -9.34
N LEU A 70 2.14 -7.68 -10.15
CA LEU A 70 3.29 -6.89 -10.55
C LEU A 70 3.10 -6.12 -11.87
N HIS A 71 1.87 -5.79 -12.26
CA HIS A 71 1.67 -4.81 -13.34
C HIS A 71 2.01 -3.39 -12.84
N GLY A 72 2.54 -2.55 -13.72
CA GLY A 72 3.04 -1.23 -13.36
C GLY A 72 1.98 -0.31 -12.76
N ASP A 73 0.75 -0.37 -13.26
CA ASP A 73 -0.38 0.40 -12.75
C ASP A 73 -0.79 0.03 -11.30
N HIS A 74 -0.23 -1.06 -10.75
CA HIS A 74 -0.42 -1.48 -9.36
C HIS A 74 0.77 -1.16 -8.45
N CYS A 75 1.97 -0.88 -8.98
CA CYS A 75 3.17 -0.72 -8.15
C CYS A 75 4.08 0.47 -8.49
N PHE A 76 3.93 1.13 -9.65
CA PHE A 76 4.84 2.22 -10.05
C PHE A 76 4.84 3.43 -9.11
N GLY A 77 3.81 3.62 -8.31
CA GLY A 77 3.75 4.68 -7.30
C GLY A 77 4.61 4.44 -6.06
N LEU A 78 5.06 3.20 -5.82
CA LEU A 78 5.77 2.82 -4.59
C LEU A 78 7.03 3.64 -4.35
N LEU A 79 7.90 3.79 -5.35
CA LEU A 79 9.16 4.51 -5.19
C LEU A 79 8.93 5.96 -4.77
N GLY A 80 7.99 6.63 -5.43
CA GLY A 80 7.60 8.00 -5.12
C GLY A 80 6.98 8.13 -3.72
N LEU A 81 6.13 7.17 -3.33
CA LEU A 81 5.51 7.15 -2.00
C LEU A 81 6.55 6.95 -0.90
N ILE A 82 7.45 5.97 -1.04
CA ILE A 82 8.51 5.67 -0.07
C ILE A 82 9.44 6.89 0.10
N SER A 83 9.88 7.50 -1.01
CA SER A 83 10.69 8.72 -0.97
C SER A 83 9.95 9.86 -0.27
N THR A 84 8.68 10.07 -0.57
CA THR A 84 7.84 11.10 0.08
C THR A 84 7.70 10.86 1.58
N PHE A 85 7.56 9.63 2.02
CA PHE A 85 7.54 9.29 3.45
C PHE A 85 8.84 9.70 4.15
N GLY A 86 9.99 9.46 3.51
CA GLY A 86 11.29 9.90 4.02
C GLY A 86 11.36 11.42 4.16
N LEU A 87 10.95 12.17 3.13
CA LEU A 87 10.92 13.64 3.14
C LEU A 87 9.96 14.23 4.20
N LEU A 88 8.92 13.49 4.56
CA LEU A 88 7.97 13.86 5.62
C LEU A 88 8.41 13.43 7.02
N GLY A 89 9.63 12.91 7.17
CA GLY A 89 10.21 12.56 8.47
C GLY A 89 9.65 11.27 9.07
N ARG A 90 9.19 10.32 8.24
CA ARG A 90 8.75 9.02 8.73
C ARG A 90 9.90 8.29 9.44
N THR A 91 9.61 7.71 10.61
CA THR A 91 10.54 6.87 11.38
C THR A 91 10.03 5.44 11.61
N ALA A 92 8.72 5.22 11.46
CA ALA A 92 8.12 3.90 11.57
C ALA A 92 8.41 3.06 10.32
N ASP A 93 8.73 1.80 10.49
CA ASP A 93 9.00 0.88 9.39
C ASP A 93 7.79 0.70 8.47
N LEU A 94 8.04 0.39 7.20
CA LEU A 94 7.04 0.16 6.17
C LEU A 94 7.13 -1.29 5.69
N HIS A 95 6.00 -1.98 5.69
CA HIS A 95 5.87 -3.37 5.27
C HIS A 95 5.11 -3.44 3.95
N ILE A 96 5.72 -4.05 2.93
CA ILE A 96 5.13 -4.23 1.61
C ILE A 96 4.92 -5.72 1.40
N HIS A 97 3.67 -6.12 1.26
CA HIS A 97 3.25 -7.50 0.98
C HIS A 97 2.98 -7.62 -0.51
N SER A 98 3.66 -8.53 -1.20
CA SER A 98 3.58 -8.60 -2.66
C SER A 98 3.78 -10.02 -3.20
N PRO A 99 3.38 -10.29 -4.44
CA PRO A 99 3.90 -11.44 -5.16
C PRO A 99 5.41 -11.37 -5.26
N LYS A 100 6.03 -12.56 -5.39
CA LYS A 100 7.48 -12.73 -5.54
C LYS A 100 8.03 -11.94 -6.72
N GLY A 101 9.19 -11.30 -6.52
CA GLY A 101 9.93 -10.52 -7.51
C GLY A 101 9.86 -9.01 -7.33
N LEU A 102 8.99 -8.48 -6.46
CA LEU A 102 8.91 -7.04 -6.23
C LEU A 102 10.17 -6.52 -5.55
N GLU A 103 10.71 -7.22 -4.56
CA GLU A 103 11.94 -6.83 -3.86
C GLU A 103 13.12 -6.75 -4.84
N GLU A 104 13.28 -7.74 -5.70
CA GLU A 104 14.35 -7.76 -6.72
C GLU A 104 14.29 -6.52 -7.63
N LEU A 105 13.09 -6.07 -8.01
CA LEU A 105 12.89 -4.89 -8.84
C LEU A 105 13.14 -3.58 -8.07
N PHE A 106 12.70 -3.49 -6.83
CA PHE A 106 12.67 -2.23 -6.08
C PHE A 106 13.88 -2.00 -5.19
N ALA A 107 14.56 -3.03 -4.68
CA ALA A 107 15.71 -2.87 -3.79
C ALA A 107 16.84 -2.05 -4.41
N PRO A 108 17.24 -2.23 -5.69
CA PRO A 108 18.25 -1.38 -6.34
C PRO A 108 17.79 0.09 -6.44
N LEU A 109 16.53 0.33 -6.77
CA LEU A 109 15.97 1.69 -6.87
C LEU A 109 15.96 2.39 -5.50
N LEU A 110 15.53 1.68 -4.46
CA LEU A 110 15.54 2.22 -3.09
C LEU A 110 16.97 2.49 -2.62
N SER A 111 17.91 1.59 -2.91
CA SER A 111 19.32 1.78 -2.59
C SER A 111 19.92 3.01 -3.28
N PHE A 112 19.47 3.33 -4.49
CA PHE A 112 19.96 4.49 -5.24
C PHE A 112 19.27 5.80 -4.82
N PHE A 113 17.93 5.83 -4.80
CA PHE A 113 17.16 7.06 -4.63
C PHE A 113 16.80 7.36 -3.18
N CYS A 114 16.80 6.36 -2.29
CA CYS A 114 16.28 6.46 -0.93
C CYS A 114 17.34 6.14 0.14
N LYS A 115 18.61 6.52 -0.08
CA LYS A 115 19.75 6.17 0.79
C LYS A 115 19.64 6.65 2.24
N THR A 116 18.88 7.70 2.49
CA THR A 116 18.85 8.41 3.77
C THR A 116 17.52 8.27 4.50
N LEU A 117 16.78 7.18 4.24
CA LEU A 117 15.53 6.93 4.97
C LEU A 117 15.83 6.70 6.45
N ALA A 118 15.06 7.35 7.32
CA ALA A 118 15.11 7.13 8.77
C ALA A 118 14.27 5.92 9.23
N TYR A 119 13.77 5.11 8.31
CA TYR A 119 12.96 3.92 8.54
C TYR A 119 13.37 2.81 7.57
N LYS A 120 12.99 1.57 7.88
CA LYS A 120 13.23 0.42 7.03
C LYS A 120 12.02 0.11 6.17
N VAL A 121 12.26 -0.43 4.97
CA VAL A 121 11.26 -1.02 4.09
C VAL A 121 11.47 -2.53 4.08
N PHE A 122 10.43 -3.27 4.48
CA PHE A 122 10.44 -4.72 4.49
C PHE A 122 9.54 -5.24 3.38
N PHE A 123 10.04 -6.17 2.58
CA PHE A 123 9.27 -6.89 1.59
C PHE A 123 8.87 -8.26 2.16
N HIS A 124 7.57 -8.54 2.13
CA HIS A 124 6.97 -9.82 2.51
C HIS A 124 6.40 -10.44 1.26
N GLU A 125 7.23 -11.19 0.55
CA GLU A 125 6.85 -11.79 -0.72
C GLU A 125 6.09 -13.09 -0.50
N PHE A 126 5.07 -13.32 -1.32
CA PHE A 126 4.27 -14.54 -1.31
C PHE A 126 4.12 -15.12 -2.72
N GLU A 127 3.94 -16.44 -2.77
CA GLU A 127 3.57 -17.16 -3.98
C GLU A 127 2.43 -18.12 -3.61
N THR A 128 1.20 -17.81 -4.06
CA THR A 128 0.01 -18.54 -3.64
C THR A 128 -0.78 -19.06 -4.83
N LYS A 129 -1.21 -20.34 -4.74
CA LYS A 129 -2.10 -20.98 -5.74
C LYS A 129 -3.52 -21.14 -5.22
N GLU A 130 -3.72 -20.93 -3.94
CA GLU A 130 -4.98 -21.02 -3.22
C GLU A 130 -5.10 -19.86 -2.20
N PRO A 131 -6.29 -19.58 -1.68
CA PRO A 131 -6.47 -18.53 -0.67
C PRO A 131 -5.53 -18.73 0.50
N THR A 132 -4.68 -17.75 0.77
CA THR A 132 -3.61 -17.83 1.77
C THR A 132 -3.60 -16.60 2.65
N LEU A 133 -3.52 -16.80 3.97
CA LEU A 133 -3.34 -15.72 4.93
C LEU A 133 -1.91 -15.15 4.79
N ILE A 134 -1.79 -13.85 4.45
CA ILE A 134 -0.51 -13.16 4.23
C ILE A 134 -0.19 -12.13 5.31
N TYR A 135 -1.19 -11.71 6.07
CA TYR A 135 -1.03 -10.80 7.20
C TYR A 135 -2.13 -11.03 8.22
N ASP A 136 -1.79 -11.00 9.49
CA ASP A 136 -2.72 -11.08 10.61
C ASP A 136 -2.23 -10.24 11.78
N ASP A 137 -3.12 -9.42 12.33
CA ASP A 137 -2.94 -8.73 13.60
C ASP A 137 -4.25 -8.80 14.41
N ARG A 138 -4.27 -8.20 15.62
CA ARG A 138 -5.47 -8.21 16.48
C ARG A 138 -6.69 -7.51 15.87
N SER A 139 -6.52 -6.77 14.77
CA SER A 139 -7.58 -5.94 14.18
C SER A 139 -8.00 -6.37 12.79
N VAL A 140 -7.13 -7.02 12.03
CA VAL A 140 -7.40 -7.39 10.63
C VAL A 140 -6.59 -8.61 10.21
N ALA A 141 -7.19 -9.47 9.42
CA ALA A 141 -6.54 -10.53 8.67
C ALA A 141 -6.65 -10.22 7.17
N VAL A 142 -5.57 -10.41 6.43
CA VAL A 142 -5.53 -10.23 4.97
C VAL A 142 -5.22 -11.56 4.32
N THR A 143 -6.14 -12.01 3.47
CA THR A 143 -6.04 -13.28 2.74
C THR A 143 -6.00 -13.01 1.24
N THR A 144 -5.10 -13.67 0.53
CA THR A 144 -5.08 -13.64 -0.93
C THR A 144 -6.17 -14.51 -1.51
N ILE A 145 -6.72 -14.09 -2.65
CA ILE A 145 -7.60 -14.91 -3.48
C ILE A 145 -6.99 -14.94 -4.87
N PRO A 146 -6.27 -16.04 -5.25
CA PRO A 146 -5.61 -16.12 -6.55
C PRO A 146 -6.60 -16.02 -7.70
N LEU A 147 -6.31 -15.18 -8.67
CA LEU A 147 -7.09 -15.01 -9.88
C LEU A 147 -6.26 -15.44 -11.10
N ARG A 148 -6.94 -15.89 -12.15
CA ARG A 148 -6.30 -16.12 -13.45
C ARG A 148 -6.18 -14.78 -14.17
N HIS A 149 -4.99 -14.24 -14.20
CA HIS A 149 -4.68 -13.00 -14.88
C HIS A 149 -3.42 -13.16 -15.74
N ARG A 150 -3.41 -12.58 -16.94
CA ARG A 150 -2.20 -12.57 -17.77
C ARG A 150 -1.29 -11.44 -17.29
N ILE A 151 -0.07 -11.78 -16.93
CA ILE A 151 1.02 -10.87 -16.62
C ILE A 151 1.95 -10.81 -17.81
#